data_e32bab2f41c2a68e18d0be069269b020
#
_entry.id   e32bab2f41c2a68e18d0be069269b020
#
_cell.length_a   1.000
_cell.length_b   1.000
_cell.length_c   1.000
_cell.angle_alpha   90.00
_cell.angle_beta   90.00
_cell.angle_gamma   90.00
#
_symmetry.space_group_name_H-M   'P 1'
#
loop_
_entity.id
_entity.type
_entity.pdbx_description
1 polymer ?
#
loop_
_entity_poly.entity_id
_entity_poly.type
_entity_poly.pdbx_seq_one_letter_code
_entity_poly.pdbx_strand_id
1 'polypeptide(L)'
;MKKLGNQTLKLDNPPTILNTASIVGPKESDSPLAKYFDKCLDDEFWGEKTWEKAETKIFKETVNSVLAKSGLSSKDIDYSFAGDLLNQCISSNFGMRDSNIPFFGVFGACSTFVESLCIGSVFIDSLACQNVLCATSSHFCSAEKQFRFPLELGSQRTPTSQWTVTGAGAAILSKKGLGPYITH
;
A
#
# COMPACT_ATOMS: atom_id res chain seq x y z
N MET A 1 -17.40 -17.78 5.09
CA MET A 1 -17.94 -16.54 4.45
C MET A 1 -19.30 -16.80 3.80
N LYS A 2 -20.18 -15.81 3.77
CA LYS A 2 -21.54 -15.90 3.22
C LYS A 2 -21.83 -14.72 2.29
N LYS A 3 -22.38 -14.98 1.10
CA LYS A 3 -22.84 -13.92 0.20
C LYS A 3 -24.12 -13.29 0.74
N LEU A 4 -24.13 -11.95 0.86
CA LEU A 4 -25.30 -11.14 1.21
C LEU A 4 -25.69 -10.29 0.00
N GLY A 5 -26.95 -10.44 -0.45
CA GLY A 5 -27.40 -9.74 -1.65
C GLY A 5 -26.55 -10.10 -2.88
N ASN A 6 -26.28 -9.10 -3.74
CA ASN A 6 -25.62 -9.32 -5.01
C ASN A 6 -24.08 -9.17 -4.96
N GLN A 7 -23.55 -8.30 -4.12
CA GLN A 7 -22.15 -7.86 -4.20
C GLN A 7 -21.42 -7.83 -2.83
N THR A 8 -22.03 -8.28 -1.76
CA THR A 8 -21.44 -8.26 -0.42
C THR A 8 -21.11 -9.66 0.05
N LEU A 9 -19.91 -9.84 0.60
CA LEU A 9 -19.49 -11.05 1.29
C LEU A 9 -19.39 -10.73 2.78
N LYS A 10 -20.14 -11.46 3.61
CA LYS A 10 -19.93 -11.45 5.05
C LYS A 10 -18.90 -12.49 5.41
N LEU A 11 -17.90 -12.09 6.18
CA LEU A 11 -16.84 -12.96 6.65
C LEU A 11 -17.29 -13.67 7.93
N ASP A 12 -17.02 -14.97 8.03
CA ASP A 12 -17.31 -15.77 9.24
C ASP A 12 -16.17 -15.67 10.25
N ASN A 13 -14.94 -15.47 9.75
CA ASN A 13 -13.72 -15.25 10.53
C ASN A 13 -13.11 -13.88 10.16
N PRO A 14 -13.73 -12.77 10.54
CA PRO A 14 -13.30 -11.45 10.12
C PRO A 14 -11.88 -11.13 10.62
N PRO A 15 -10.96 -10.75 9.72
CA PRO A 15 -9.64 -10.34 10.14
C PRO A 15 -9.67 -9.01 10.90
N THR A 16 -8.72 -8.85 11.80
CA THR A 16 -8.43 -7.54 12.40
C THR A 16 -7.32 -6.84 11.65
N ILE A 17 -7.39 -5.52 11.53
CA ILE A 17 -6.26 -4.68 11.14
C ILE A 17 -5.37 -4.56 12.37
N LEU A 18 -4.28 -5.32 12.39
CA LEU A 18 -3.40 -5.39 13.55
C LEU A 18 -2.61 -4.10 13.73
N ASN A 19 -2.06 -3.58 12.65
CA ASN A 19 -1.34 -2.31 12.61
C ASN A 19 -1.29 -1.73 11.20
N THR A 20 -0.94 -0.44 11.11
CA THR A 20 -0.76 0.28 9.86
C THR A 20 0.52 1.11 9.90
N ALA A 21 1.06 1.42 8.72
CA ALA A 21 2.15 2.38 8.58
C ALA A 21 1.98 3.22 7.31
N SER A 22 2.50 4.45 7.36
CA SER A 22 2.45 5.38 6.24
C SER A 22 3.72 6.24 6.18
N ILE A 23 4.28 6.37 5.00
CA ILE A 23 5.39 7.29 4.69
C ILE A 23 4.95 8.13 3.50
N VAL A 24 5.08 9.44 3.59
CA VAL A 24 4.61 10.35 2.56
C VAL A 24 5.67 11.36 2.13
N GLY A 25 5.49 11.90 0.93
CA GLY A 25 6.37 12.90 0.34
C GLY A 25 6.17 14.32 0.88
N PRO A 26 6.99 15.26 0.38
CA PRO A 26 6.97 16.65 0.87
C PRO A 26 5.62 17.33 0.70
N LYS A 27 4.94 17.10 -0.42
CA LYS A 27 3.66 17.73 -0.71
C LYS A 27 2.55 17.29 0.25
N GLU A 28 2.52 16.02 0.58
CA GLU A 28 1.57 15.46 1.54
C GLU A 28 1.89 15.93 2.96
N SER A 29 3.17 16.22 3.22
CA SER A 29 3.65 16.78 4.50
C SER A 29 3.13 18.20 4.77
N ASP A 30 2.79 18.95 3.73
CA ASP A 30 2.20 20.29 3.85
C ASP A 30 0.68 20.24 4.13
N SER A 31 0.09 19.06 4.17
CA SER A 31 -1.35 18.88 4.36
C SER A 31 -1.77 18.94 5.84
N PRO A 32 -3.04 19.26 6.13
CA PRO A 32 -3.58 19.15 7.49
C PRO A 32 -3.46 17.76 8.12
N LEU A 33 -3.26 16.73 7.29
CA LEU A 33 -3.12 15.33 7.70
C LEU A 33 -1.68 14.96 8.07
N ALA A 34 -0.69 15.83 7.85
CA ALA A 34 0.73 15.56 8.08
C ALA A 34 1.03 14.91 9.44
N LYS A 35 0.37 15.39 10.50
CA LYS A 35 0.54 14.87 11.87
C LYS A 35 0.08 13.43 12.10
N TYR A 36 -0.64 12.85 11.16
CA TYR A 36 -1.15 11.49 11.26
C TYR A 36 -0.32 10.46 10.47
N PHE A 37 0.61 10.93 9.62
CA PHE A 37 1.53 10.04 8.94
C PHE A 37 2.68 9.65 9.86
N ASP A 38 3.16 8.42 9.73
CA ASP A 38 4.27 7.92 10.55
C ASP A 38 5.59 8.60 10.19
N LYS A 39 5.75 8.97 8.93
CA LYS A 39 6.93 9.69 8.45
C LYS A 39 6.58 10.59 7.27
N CYS A 40 7.06 11.82 7.35
CA CYS A 40 7.07 12.78 6.26
C CYS A 40 8.50 12.94 5.73
N LEU A 41 8.66 12.95 4.40
CA LEU A 41 9.95 13.11 3.75
C LEU A 41 10.19 14.57 3.38
N ASP A 42 11.45 15.02 3.46
CA ASP A 42 11.85 16.38 3.14
C ASP A 42 12.03 16.60 1.62
N ASP A 43 12.29 15.53 0.87
CA ASP A 43 12.48 15.57 -0.58
C ASP A 43 11.87 14.34 -1.27
N GLU A 44 11.65 14.45 -2.58
CA GLU A 44 11.00 13.41 -3.38
C GLU A 44 11.93 12.23 -3.75
N PHE A 45 13.23 12.39 -3.62
CA PHE A 45 14.20 11.35 -3.97
C PHE A 45 14.61 10.50 -2.78
N TRP A 46 14.51 11.06 -1.58
CA TRP A 46 14.96 10.39 -0.35
C TRP A 46 16.36 9.76 -0.47
N GLY A 47 17.26 10.49 -1.11
CA GLY A 47 18.64 10.07 -1.36
C GLY A 47 18.82 9.07 -2.51
N GLU A 48 17.78 8.73 -3.25
CA GLU A 48 17.86 7.88 -4.42
C GLU A 48 18.14 8.69 -5.71
N LYS A 49 18.53 8.00 -6.78
CA LYS A 49 18.91 8.65 -8.05
C LYS A 49 17.74 8.77 -9.03
N THR A 50 16.66 8.03 -8.84
CA THR A 50 15.49 8.04 -9.71
C THR A 50 14.22 7.94 -8.87
N TRP A 51 13.12 8.45 -9.41
CA TRP A 51 11.83 8.44 -8.74
C TRP A 51 11.30 7.02 -8.49
N GLU A 52 11.55 6.09 -9.42
CA GLU A 52 11.14 4.69 -9.29
C GLU A 52 11.91 3.99 -8.14
N LYS A 53 13.20 4.34 -7.94
CA LYS A 53 13.98 3.85 -6.80
C LYS A 53 13.52 4.49 -5.49
N ALA A 54 13.20 5.79 -5.51
CA ALA A 54 12.65 6.48 -4.36
C ALA A 54 11.33 5.83 -3.93
N GLU A 55 10.41 5.58 -4.86
CA GLU A 55 9.15 4.89 -4.59
C GLU A 55 9.38 3.48 -4.03
N THR A 56 10.29 2.70 -4.63
CA THR A 56 10.66 1.37 -4.13
C THR A 56 11.16 1.42 -2.68
N LYS A 57 11.97 2.42 -2.35
CA LYS A 57 12.48 2.63 -0.99
C LYS A 57 11.36 3.04 -0.02
N ILE A 58 10.50 3.97 -0.43
CA ILE A 58 9.34 4.38 0.35
C ILE A 58 8.46 3.16 0.67
N PHE A 59 8.15 2.35 -0.35
CA PHE A 59 7.39 1.12 -0.19
C PHE A 59 8.04 0.17 0.81
N LYS A 60 9.32 -0.16 0.61
CA LYS A 60 10.08 -1.08 1.47
C LYS A 60 10.13 -0.62 2.92
N GLU A 61 10.42 0.67 3.14
CA GLU A 61 10.50 1.21 4.50
C GLU A 61 9.12 1.28 5.18
N THR A 62 8.05 1.46 4.40
CA THR A 62 6.68 1.40 4.94
C THR A 62 6.32 -0.04 5.38
N VAL A 63 6.70 -1.03 4.59
CA VAL A 63 6.56 -2.46 4.96
C VAL A 63 7.37 -2.78 6.21
N ASN A 64 8.64 -2.35 6.28
CA ASN A 64 9.46 -2.54 7.47
C ASN A 64 8.84 -1.88 8.71
N SER A 65 8.29 -0.68 8.54
CA SER A 65 7.66 0.07 9.62
C SER A 65 6.42 -0.64 10.17
N VAL A 66 5.53 -1.15 9.32
CA VAL A 66 4.34 -1.86 9.78
C VAL A 66 4.68 -3.17 10.47
N LEU A 67 5.69 -3.89 9.99
CA LEU A 67 6.20 -5.11 10.65
C LEU A 67 6.73 -4.77 12.04
N ALA A 68 7.59 -3.76 12.15
CA ALA A 68 8.14 -3.33 13.45
C ALA A 68 7.06 -2.88 14.42
N LYS A 69 6.09 -2.06 13.98
CA LYS A 69 4.95 -1.61 14.79
C LYS A 69 4.06 -2.77 15.27
N SER A 70 4.01 -3.85 14.51
CA SER A 70 3.21 -5.04 14.83
C SER A 70 3.96 -6.03 15.72
N GLY A 71 5.27 -5.83 15.92
CA GLY A 71 6.13 -6.81 16.61
C GLY A 71 6.30 -8.10 15.82
N LEU A 72 6.08 -8.07 14.51
CA LEU A 72 6.19 -9.21 13.61
C LEU A 72 7.43 -9.10 12.73
N SER A 73 7.90 -10.25 12.26
CA SER A 73 8.96 -10.38 11.26
C SER A 73 8.39 -10.86 9.93
N SER A 74 9.19 -10.84 8.87
CA SER A 74 8.78 -11.39 7.57
C SER A 74 8.37 -12.87 7.63
N LYS A 75 8.90 -13.63 8.58
CA LYS A 75 8.59 -15.05 8.78
C LYS A 75 7.19 -15.28 9.35
N ASP A 76 6.60 -14.26 9.95
CA ASP A 76 5.27 -14.31 10.56
C ASP A 76 4.17 -13.94 9.57
N ILE A 77 4.54 -13.51 8.35
CA ILE A 77 3.62 -13.13 7.28
C ILE A 77 3.51 -14.29 6.28
N ASP A 78 2.31 -14.80 6.12
CA ASP A 78 2.04 -15.92 5.22
C ASP A 78 2.01 -15.49 3.75
N TYR A 79 1.37 -14.34 3.47
CA TYR A 79 1.23 -13.76 2.12
C TYR A 79 1.27 -12.26 2.16
N SER A 80 1.68 -11.65 1.03
CA SER A 80 1.52 -10.22 0.79
C SER A 80 0.74 -9.96 -0.49
N PHE A 81 -0.21 -9.03 -0.41
CA PHE A 81 -0.94 -8.49 -1.55
C PHE A 81 -0.58 -7.01 -1.64
N ALA A 82 0.09 -6.63 -2.70
CA ALA A 82 0.53 -5.25 -2.81
C ALA A 82 0.72 -4.83 -4.27
N GLY A 83 0.78 -3.53 -4.49
CA GLY A 83 1.01 -2.98 -5.80
C GLY A 83 1.37 -1.51 -5.77
N ASP A 84 1.57 -0.98 -6.94
CA ASP A 84 1.88 0.43 -7.17
C ASP A 84 1.22 0.91 -8.47
N LEU A 85 1.38 2.18 -8.81
CA LEU A 85 0.81 2.75 -10.03
C LEU A 85 1.58 2.43 -11.30
N LEU A 86 2.84 2.01 -11.17
CA LEU A 86 3.68 1.78 -12.34
C LEU A 86 3.34 0.47 -13.03
N ASN A 87 3.38 0.47 -14.32
CA ASN A 87 3.26 -0.74 -15.14
C ASN A 87 4.57 -1.55 -15.01
N GLN A 88 4.53 -2.68 -14.59
CA GLN A 88 3.68 -3.73 -14.07
C GLN A 88 4.07 -3.98 -12.60
N CYS A 89 3.62 -3.14 -11.68
CA CYS A 89 3.96 -3.20 -10.26
C CYS A 89 5.49 -3.16 -10.02
N ILE A 90 6.20 -2.22 -10.68
CA ILE A 90 7.68 -2.15 -10.64
C ILE A 90 8.16 -1.90 -9.21
N SER A 91 7.64 -0.87 -8.55
CA SER A 91 8.11 -0.46 -7.23
C SER A 91 7.82 -1.51 -6.17
N SER A 92 6.63 -2.10 -6.18
CA SER A 92 6.25 -3.15 -5.24
C SER A 92 7.01 -4.44 -5.46
N ASN A 93 7.24 -4.87 -6.73
CA ASN A 93 8.06 -6.05 -7.03
C ASN A 93 9.50 -5.91 -6.50
N PHE A 94 10.15 -4.78 -6.79
CA PHE A 94 11.50 -4.54 -6.30
C PHE A 94 11.54 -4.34 -4.78
N GLY A 95 10.52 -3.73 -4.20
CA GLY A 95 10.39 -3.56 -2.75
C GLY A 95 10.24 -4.86 -1.99
N MET A 96 9.52 -5.83 -2.56
CA MET A 96 9.27 -7.14 -1.94
C MET A 96 10.35 -8.19 -2.26
N ARG A 97 11.20 -7.97 -3.26
CA ARG A 97 12.15 -8.97 -3.80
C ARG A 97 12.95 -9.73 -2.74
N ASP A 98 13.43 -9.04 -1.72
CA ASP A 98 14.31 -9.63 -0.70
C ASP A 98 13.59 -9.86 0.64
N SER A 99 12.26 -9.76 0.67
CA SER A 99 11.47 -9.87 1.90
C SER A 99 11.31 -11.29 2.41
N ASN A 100 11.45 -12.29 1.55
CA ASN A 100 11.11 -13.70 1.79
C ASN A 100 9.62 -13.91 2.15
N ILE A 101 8.74 -12.98 1.78
CA ILE A 101 7.28 -13.10 1.93
C ILE A 101 6.70 -13.48 0.57
N PRO A 102 5.85 -14.52 0.46
CA PRO A 102 5.12 -14.81 -0.76
C PRO A 102 4.32 -13.60 -1.22
N PHE A 103 4.53 -13.16 -2.47
CA PHE A 103 4.02 -11.89 -2.97
C PHE A 103 3.07 -12.08 -4.16
N PHE A 104 1.91 -11.45 -4.07
CA PHE A 104 0.94 -11.30 -5.15
C PHE A 104 0.85 -9.82 -5.53
N GLY A 105 1.24 -9.51 -6.77
CA GLY A 105 1.09 -8.16 -7.33
C GLY A 105 -0.37 -7.87 -7.67
N VAL A 106 -0.89 -6.76 -7.17
CA VAL A 106 -2.24 -6.26 -7.45
C VAL A 106 -2.13 -4.94 -8.21
N PHE A 107 -2.91 -4.79 -9.27
CA PHE A 107 -2.88 -3.58 -10.09
C PHE A 107 -4.28 -3.03 -10.37
N GLY A 108 -4.75 -2.21 -9.45
CA GLY A 108 -6.05 -1.53 -9.50
C GLY A 108 -5.97 -0.01 -9.44
N ALA A 109 -4.79 0.57 -9.71
CA ALA A 109 -4.54 2.00 -9.57
C ALA A 109 -4.98 2.51 -8.17
N CYS A 110 -5.94 3.43 -8.10
CA CYS A 110 -6.42 3.99 -6.83
C CYS A 110 -7.14 2.97 -5.94
N SER A 111 -7.57 1.81 -6.45
CA SER A 111 -8.23 0.76 -5.67
C SER A 111 -7.27 -0.29 -5.10
N THR A 112 -6.00 -0.28 -5.50
CA THR A 112 -5.00 -1.32 -5.16
C THR A 112 -4.97 -1.65 -3.67
N PHE A 113 -4.99 -0.64 -2.79
CA PHE A 113 -4.95 -0.89 -1.35
C PHE A 113 -6.22 -1.61 -0.85
N VAL A 114 -7.38 -1.17 -1.30
CA VAL A 114 -8.68 -1.79 -0.92
C VAL A 114 -8.79 -3.20 -1.50
N GLU A 115 -8.34 -3.41 -2.75
CA GLU A 115 -8.26 -4.74 -3.36
C GLU A 115 -7.39 -5.68 -2.53
N SER A 116 -6.21 -5.21 -2.10
CA SER A 116 -5.30 -5.97 -1.24
C SER A 116 -5.97 -6.36 0.08
N LEU A 117 -6.68 -5.42 0.72
CA LEU A 117 -7.45 -5.69 1.94
C LEU A 117 -8.57 -6.71 1.70
N CYS A 118 -9.31 -6.59 0.60
CA CYS A 118 -10.38 -7.53 0.25
C CYS A 118 -9.83 -8.95 0.05
N ILE A 119 -8.79 -9.10 -0.78
CA ILE A 119 -8.18 -10.40 -1.06
C ILE A 119 -7.59 -10.99 0.22
N GLY A 120 -6.81 -10.22 0.97
CA GLY A 120 -6.22 -10.64 2.24
C GLY A 120 -7.28 -11.08 3.26
N SER A 121 -8.42 -10.39 3.32
CA SER A 121 -9.53 -10.74 4.20
C SER A 121 -10.15 -12.10 3.83
N VAL A 122 -10.32 -12.38 2.55
CA VAL A 122 -10.81 -13.67 2.06
C VAL A 122 -9.82 -14.79 2.40
N PHE A 123 -8.52 -14.55 2.26
CA PHE A 123 -7.49 -15.54 2.61
C PHE A 123 -7.51 -15.89 4.11
N ILE A 124 -7.68 -14.89 4.98
CA ILE A 124 -7.80 -15.13 6.43
C ILE A 124 -9.12 -15.83 6.78
N ASP A 125 -10.23 -15.38 6.20
CA ASP A 125 -11.54 -16.00 6.43
C ASP A 125 -11.59 -17.47 6.00
N SER A 126 -10.88 -17.83 4.93
CA SER A 126 -10.74 -19.20 4.45
C SER A 126 -9.85 -20.07 5.34
N LEU A 127 -9.24 -19.51 6.38
CA LEU A 127 -8.29 -20.17 7.29
C LEU A 127 -6.98 -20.63 6.59
N ALA A 128 -6.70 -20.11 5.40
CA ALA A 128 -5.48 -20.42 4.66
C ALA A 128 -4.21 -19.80 5.26
N CYS A 129 -4.38 -18.73 6.06
CA CYS A 129 -3.26 -18.00 6.67
C CYS A 129 -3.64 -17.35 8.00
N GLN A 130 -2.64 -16.88 8.73
CA GLN A 130 -2.79 -16.18 10.00
C GLN A 130 -2.60 -14.68 9.83
N ASN A 131 -1.57 -14.27 9.09
CA ASN A 131 -1.21 -12.87 8.90
C ASN A 131 -0.96 -12.58 7.41
N VAL A 132 -1.52 -11.47 6.95
CA VAL A 132 -1.38 -10.99 5.58
C VAL A 132 -0.90 -9.54 5.60
N LEU A 133 0.09 -9.25 4.78
CA LEU A 133 0.56 -7.89 4.51
C LEU A 133 -0.19 -7.32 3.31
N CYS A 134 -0.80 -6.16 3.48
CA CYS A 134 -1.41 -5.37 2.42
C CYS A 134 -0.64 -4.05 2.29
N ALA A 135 -0.15 -3.71 1.10
CA ALA A 135 0.62 -2.48 0.91
C ALA A 135 0.42 -1.88 -0.48
N THR A 136 0.57 -0.57 -0.57
CA THR A 136 0.56 0.14 -1.86
C THR A 136 1.46 1.35 -1.81
N SER A 137 1.97 1.76 -2.97
CA SER A 137 2.73 2.99 -3.13
C SER A 137 2.35 3.73 -4.39
N SER A 138 2.77 4.98 -4.44
CA SER A 138 2.83 5.79 -5.65
C SER A 138 3.90 6.86 -5.49
N HIS A 139 4.39 7.37 -6.60
CA HIS A 139 5.26 8.53 -6.64
C HIS A 139 4.77 9.48 -7.71
N PHE A 140 4.52 10.74 -7.35
CA PHE A 140 3.99 11.74 -8.26
C PHE A 140 4.75 11.78 -9.59
N CYS A 141 6.06 11.96 -9.55
CA CYS A 141 6.86 12.14 -10.76
C CYS A 141 6.91 10.89 -11.64
N SER A 142 7.03 9.70 -11.08
CA SER A 142 7.03 8.45 -11.85
C SER A 142 5.66 8.17 -12.49
N ALA A 143 4.58 8.41 -11.76
CA ALA A 143 3.23 8.26 -12.27
C ALA A 143 2.92 9.29 -13.38
N GLU A 144 3.27 10.55 -13.19
CA GLU A 144 3.09 11.59 -14.23
C GLU A 144 3.87 11.25 -15.50
N LYS A 145 5.13 10.83 -15.37
CA LYS A 145 5.97 10.39 -16.49
C LYS A 145 5.34 9.24 -17.28
N GLN A 146 4.71 8.29 -16.61
CA GLN A 146 4.11 7.13 -17.27
C GLN A 146 2.75 7.43 -17.89
N PHE A 147 1.90 8.19 -17.20
CA PHE A 147 0.50 8.35 -17.60
C PHE A 147 0.19 9.65 -18.33
N ARG A 148 1.08 10.64 -18.29
CA ARG A 148 0.93 11.93 -18.98
C ARG A 148 1.96 12.11 -20.08
N PHE A 149 2.08 11.13 -20.94
CA PHE A 149 2.96 11.22 -22.10
C PHE A 149 2.19 11.71 -23.34
N PRO A 150 2.76 12.62 -24.16
CA PRO A 150 4.02 13.34 -23.92
C PRO A 150 3.88 14.45 -22.88
N LEU A 151 4.89 14.57 -22.00
CA LEU A 151 4.87 15.55 -20.89
C LEU A 151 4.81 17.00 -21.38
N GLU A 152 5.35 17.29 -22.55
CA GLU A 152 5.33 18.62 -23.18
C GLU A 152 3.91 19.12 -23.48
N LEU A 153 2.99 18.21 -23.72
CA LEU A 153 1.56 18.53 -23.89
C LEU A 153 0.79 18.41 -22.57
N GLY A 154 1.46 18.07 -21.48
CA GLY A 154 0.88 18.07 -20.16
C GLY A 154 0.33 19.43 -19.83
N SER A 155 -1.00 19.55 -19.85
CA SER A 155 -1.71 20.81 -19.61
C SER A 155 -1.34 21.40 -18.26
N GLN A 156 -1.41 22.70 -18.18
CA GLN A 156 -1.35 23.39 -16.90
C GLN A 156 -2.42 22.84 -15.95
N ARG A 157 -2.04 22.58 -14.73
CA ARG A 157 -2.98 22.07 -13.73
C ARG A 157 -3.92 23.18 -13.30
N THR A 158 -5.20 22.89 -13.32
CA THR A 158 -6.18 23.76 -12.71
C THR A 158 -6.09 23.66 -11.19
N PRO A 159 -6.56 24.66 -10.43
CA PRO A 159 -6.59 24.58 -8.96
C PRO A 159 -7.39 23.42 -8.40
N THR A 160 -8.32 22.87 -9.19
CA THR A 160 -9.17 21.72 -8.82
C THR A 160 -8.58 20.36 -9.23
N SER A 161 -7.42 20.34 -9.91
CA SER A 161 -6.78 19.09 -10.32
C SER A 161 -6.31 18.29 -9.12
N GLN A 162 -6.61 17.00 -9.12
CA GLN A 162 -6.05 16.07 -8.16
C GLN A 162 -4.58 15.76 -8.49
N TRP A 163 -3.81 15.48 -7.46
CA TRP A 163 -2.42 15.09 -7.55
C TRP A 163 -2.26 13.61 -7.24
N THR A 164 -1.36 12.96 -7.97
CA THR A 164 -0.89 11.64 -7.54
C THR A 164 -0.08 11.81 -6.26
N VAL A 165 -0.39 11.01 -5.26
CA VAL A 165 0.33 11.02 -3.97
C VAL A 165 1.74 10.49 -4.15
N THR A 166 2.72 11.12 -3.50
CA THR A 166 4.02 10.50 -3.25
C THR A 166 3.98 9.89 -1.87
N GLY A 167 4.03 8.57 -1.80
CA GLY A 167 3.99 7.87 -0.52
C GLY A 167 3.63 6.39 -0.63
N ALA A 168 3.63 5.74 0.52
CA ALA A 168 3.18 4.37 0.65
C ALA A 168 2.38 4.17 1.93
N GLY A 169 1.42 3.25 1.87
CA GLY A 169 0.64 2.77 2.99
C GLY A 169 0.71 1.26 3.10
N ALA A 170 0.77 0.75 4.32
CA ALA A 170 0.73 -0.68 4.59
C ALA A 170 -0.14 -1.00 5.80
N ALA A 171 -0.77 -2.17 5.76
CA ALA A 171 -1.53 -2.74 6.87
C ALA A 171 -1.21 -4.22 7.04
N ILE A 172 -1.24 -4.70 8.26
CA ILE A 172 -1.22 -6.13 8.55
C ILE A 172 -2.61 -6.54 8.99
N LEU A 173 -3.18 -7.46 8.22
CA LEU A 173 -4.38 -8.19 8.60
C LEU A 173 -3.98 -9.43 9.37
N SER A 174 -4.67 -9.69 10.48
CA SER A 174 -4.41 -10.88 11.29
C SER A 174 -5.71 -11.55 11.70
N LYS A 175 -5.66 -12.86 11.83
CA LYS A 175 -6.76 -13.66 12.39
C LYS A 175 -7.01 -13.36 13.87
N LYS A 176 -6.00 -12.82 14.57
CA LYS A 176 -6.05 -12.53 16.01
C LYS A 176 -5.63 -11.09 16.26
N GLY A 177 -6.36 -10.37 17.09
CA GLY A 177 -6.01 -9.01 17.51
C GLY A 177 -7.19 -8.29 18.13
N LEU A 178 -6.93 -7.07 18.60
CA LEU A 178 -7.93 -6.20 19.24
C LEU A 178 -8.23 -4.95 18.39
N GLY A 179 -7.75 -4.89 17.17
CA GLY A 179 -7.96 -3.76 16.27
C GLY A 179 -9.34 -3.77 15.61
N PRO A 180 -9.60 -2.82 14.71
CA PRO A 180 -10.82 -2.83 13.91
C PRO A 180 -10.89 -4.06 13.02
N TYR A 181 -12.12 -4.58 12.82
CA TYR A 181 -12.37 -5.78 12.03
C TYR A 181 -12.94 -5.44 10.66
N ILE A 182 -12.52 -6.20 9.64
CA ILE A 182 -13.14 -6.19 8.32
C ILE A 182 -14.18 -7.30 8.31
N THR A 183 -15.45 -6.94 8.37
CA THR A 183 -16.56 -7.88 8.55
C THR A 183 -17.31 -8.21 7.26
N HIS A 184 -17.27 -7.30 6.27
CA HIS A 184 -17.97 -7.39 5.00
C HIS A 184 -17.10 -6.92 3.85
#